data_ff54bc5f77db84c3115960e1476c98cc
#
_entry.id   ff54bc5f77db84c3115960e1476c98cc
#
_cell.length_a   1.000
_cell.length_b   1.000
_cell.length_c   1.000
_cell.angle_alpha   90.00
_cell.angle_beta   90.00
_cell.angle_gamma   90.00
#
_symmetry.space_group_name_H-M   'P 1'
#
loop_
_entity.id
_entity.type
_entity.pdbx_description
1 polymer ?
#
loop_
_entity_poly.entity_id
_entity_poly.type
_entity_poly.pdbx_seq_one_letter_code
_entity_poly.pdbx_strand_id
1 'polypeptide(L)'
;MELRHLRYFVAVAEECHFGRAAKRLHIAQPPLSQQIRQLEAELGVQLLTRSTRRVDLTPAGKQYLERARSILANVDAAREEAQLIRDGRMGRVTIGFTGSATYELLPSMSRMLRTELPDLELDLRGELLTPSQVAGLVDGTLDIGFLRPPVQVPEVEVHPLRREPLVVVLPETHAHAGRAQVALADLAEEPFITYPSQHRSVVHDAVLDACQAAGFTPRATEVAETSTLVSFVAAGLGVALVPESVQHLRITGAAYRPLADASPTVELAVATRRSETSPAVRQVLVVARGLLHAAEKDA
;
A
#
# COMPACT_ATOMS: atom_id res chain seq x y z
N MET A 1 -2.69 -14.96 40.74
CA MET A 1 -3.89 -14.42 40.05
C MET A 1 -3.83 -14.81 38.59
N GLU A 2 -4.93 -15.26 37.96
CA GLU A 2 -5.05 -15.66 36.55
C GLU A 2 -6.22 -14.92 35.90
N LEU A 3 -6.21 -14.81 34.58
CA LEU A 3 -7.29 -14.14 33.79
C LEU A 3 -8.69 -14.73 34.09
N ARG A 4 -8.76 -16.04 34.37
CA ARG A 4 -10.04 -16.65 34.72
C ARG A 4 -10.63 -16.08 36.03
N HIS A 5 -9.80 -15.69 37.00
CA HIS A 5 -10.28 -15.04 38.21
C HIS A 5 -10.94 -13.69 37.92
N LEU A 6 -10.37 -12.90 37.00
CA LEU A 6 -10.97 -11.64 36.56
C LEU A 6 -12.32 -11.88 35.87
N ARG A 7 -12.41 -12.85 34.93
CA ARG A 7 -13.66 -13.21 34.27
C ARG A 7 -14.74 -13.65 35.26
N TYR A 8 -14.37 -14.45 36.21
CA TYR A 8 -15.27 -14.92 37.27
C TYR A 8 -15.76 -13.78 38.15
N PHE A 9 -14.85 -12.89 38.54
CA PHE A 9 -15.20 -11.73 39.33
C PHE A 9 -16.14 -10.78 38.60
N VAL A 10 -15.83 -10.44 37.34
CA VAL A 10 -16.69 -9.61 36.50
C VAL A 10 -18.09 -10.21 36.38
N ALA A 11 -18.20 -11.50 36.07
CA ALA A 11 -19.50 -12.17 35.97
C ALA A 11 -20.29 -12.13 37.28
N VAL A 12 -19.67 -12.36 38.46
CA VAL A 12 -20.35 -12.28 39.75
C VAL A 12 -20.75 -10.83 40.07
N ALA A 13 -19.90 -9.86 39.76
CA ALA A 13 -20.16 -8.44 40.00
C ALA A 13 -21.33 -7.92 39.16
N GLU A 14 -21.43 -8.34 37.91
CA GLU A 14 -22.52 -7.94 37.00
C GLU A 14 -23.83 -8.62 37.32
N GLU A 15 -23.80 -9.90 37.63
CA GLU A 15 -25.00 -10.67 37.96
C GLU A 15 -25.51 -10.39 39.40
N CYS A 16 -24.69 -9.83 40.26
CA CYS A 16 -24.97 -9.67 41.70
C CYS A 16 -25.49 -10.97 42.38
N HIS A 17 -25.14 -12.13 41.78
CA HIS A 17 -25.63 -13.45 42.25
C HIS A 17 -24.73 -14.58 41.72
N PHE A 18 -24.14 -15.36 42.65
CA PHE A 18 -23.23 -16.45 42.26
C PHE A 18 -23.88 -17.53 41.39
N GLY A 19 -25.15 -17.90 41.62
CA GLY A 19 -25.84 -18.92 40.83
C GLY A 19 -26.07 -18.47 39.38
N ARG A 20 -26.45 -17.20 39.14
CA ARG A 20 -26.61 -16.66 37.77
C ARG A 20 -25.25 -16.53 37.08
N ALA A 21 -24.23 -16.03 37.78
CA ALA A 21 -22.87 -15.95 37.25
C ALA A 21 -22.31 -17.33 36.88
N ALA A 22 -22.51 -18.34 37.74
CA ALA A 22 -22.10 -19.70 37.44
C ALA A 22 -22.80 -20.28 36.21
N LYS A 23 -24.11 -20.03 36.06
CA LYS A 23 -24.86 -20.42 34.86
C LYS A 23 -24.35 -19.72 33.60
N ARG A 24 -24.07 -18.40 33.66
CA ARG A 24 -23.49 -17.62 32.56
C ARG A 24 -22.10 -18.13 32.16
N LEU A 25 -21.32 -18.56 33.10
CA LEU A 25 -19.96 -19.09 32.92
C LEU A 25 -19.93 -20.58 32.56
N HIS A 26 -21.09 -21.25 32.53
CA HIS A 26 -21.23 -22.70 32.30
C HIS A 26 -20.41 -23.57 33.30
N ILE A 27 -20.37 -23.16 34.57
CA ILE A 27 -19.71 -23.89 35.64
C ILE A 27 -20.62 -24.08 36.86
N ALA A 28 -20.22 -24.94 37.80
CA ALA A 28 -20.92 -25.07 39.07
C ALA A 28 -20.65 -23.88 40.01
N GLN A 29 -21.61 -23.53 40.85
CA GLN A 29 -21.47 -22.42 41.82
C GLN A 29 -20.37 -22.62 42.87
N PRO A 30 -20.15 -23.84 43.47
CA PRO A 30 -19.13 -24.02 44.49
C PRO A 30 -17.70 -23.64 44.00
N PRO A 31 -17.21 -24.14 42.85
CA PRO A 31 -15.88 -23.75 42.36
C PRO A 31 -15.79 -22.23 42.04
N LEU A 32 -16.84 -21.60 41.52
CA LEU A 32 -16.86 -20.16 41.30
C LEU A 32 -16.65 -19.39 42.61
N SER A 33 -17.40 -19.77 43.67
CA SER A 33 -17.27 -19.14 44.96
C SER A 33 -15.88 -19.32 45.59
N GLN A 34 -15.25 -20.48 45.38
CA GLN A 34 -13.89 -20.76 45.85
C GLN A 34 -12.87 -19.88 45.12
N GLN A 35 -12.97 -19.74 43.81
CA GLN A 35 -12.06 -18.90 42.98
C GLN A 35 -12.17 -17.42 43.35
N ILE A 36 -13.36 -16.91 43.66
CA ILE A 36 -13.52 -15.53 44.14
C ILE A 36 -12.86 -15.35 45.54
N ARG A 37 -13.04 -16.31 46.45
CA ARG A 37 -12.35 -16.24 47.74
C ARG A 37 -10.83 -16.27 47.61
N GLN A 38 -10.31 -17.08 46.67
CA GLN A 38 -8.89 -17.14 46.40
C GLN A 38 -8.39 -15.78 45.84
N LEU A 39 -9.12 -15.17 44.93
CA LEU A 39 -8.80 -13.84 44.39
C LEU A 39 -8.76 -12.78 45.50
N GLU A 40 -9.78 -12.73 46.36
CA GLU A 40 -9.84 -11.81 47.51
C GLU A 40 -8.66 -12.03 48.49
N ALA A 41 -8.31 -13.29 48.73
CA ALA A 41 -7.16 -13.64 49.59
C ALA A 41 -5.82 -13.22 48.98
N GLU A 42 -5.63 -13.45 47.67
CA GLU A 42 -4.42 -13.01 46.96
C GLU A 42 -4.27 -11.47 46.93
N LEU A 43 -5.39 -10.74 46.83
CA LEU A 43 -5.41 -9.28 46.85
C LEU A 43 -5.35 -8.70 48.28
N GLY A 44 -5.59 -9.49 49.29
CA GLY A 44 -5.66 -9.04 50.67
C GLY A 44 -6.85 -8.11 50.98
N VAL A 45 -7.88 -8.08 50.11
CA VAL A 45 -9.03 -7.20 50.26
C VAL A 45 -10.32 -7.89 49.79
N GLN A 46 -11.41 -7.64 50.51
CA GLN A 46 -12.72 -8.09 50.10
C GLN A 46 -13.27 -7.20 48.95
N LEU A 47 -13.65 -7.85 47.87
CA LEU A 47 -14.26 -7.20 46.71
C LEU A 47 -15.79 -7.25 46.74
N LEU A 48 -16.35 -8.27 47.41
CA LEU A 48 -17.78 -8.53 47.48
C LEU A 48 -18.25 -8.61 48.96
N THR A 49 -19.38 -8.00 49.26
CA THR A 49 -20.15 -8.24 50.46
C THR A 49 -21.22 -9.29 50.13
N ARG A 50 -21.30 -10.32 51.03
CA ARG A 50 -22.20 -11.47 50.81
C ARG A 50 -23.25 -11.47 51.91
N SER A 51 -24.53 -11.44 51.50
CA SER A 51 -25.65 -11.77 52.38
C SER A 51 -26.36 -13.01 51.83
N THR A 52 -27.25 -13.58 52.62
CA THR A 52 -28.04 -14.76 52.23
C THR A 52 -28.94 -14.51 51.01
N ARG A 53 -29.17 -13.24 50.65
CA ARG A 53 -30.11 -12.85 49.57
C ARG A 53 -29.47 -12.06 48.46
N ARG A 54 -28.28 -11.49 48.66
CA ARG A 54 -27.65 -10.55 47.70
C ARG A 54 -26.12 -10.54 47.78
N VAL A 55 -25.50 -10.27 46.68
CA VAL A 55 -24.06 -10.00 46.52
C VAL A 55 -23.89 -8.57 46.04
N ASP A 56 -23.17 -7.75 46.80
CA ASP A 56 -22.92 -6.36 46.48
C ASP A 56 -21.40 -6.11 46.38
N LEU A 57 -21.00 -5.14 45.58
CA LEU A 57 -19.60 -4.71 45.47
C LEU A 57 -19.20 -3.84 46.66
N THR A 58 -18.05 -4.12 47.26
CA THR A 58 -17.38 -3.17 48.16
C THR A 58 -16.89 -1.93 47.36
N PRO A 59 -16.48 -0.82 48.01
CA PRO A 59 -15.79 0.28 47.34
C PRO A 59 -14.55 -0.21 46.56
N ALA A 60 -13.75 -1.12 47.14
CA ALA A 60 -12.62 -1.75 46.44
C ALA A 60 -13.07 -2.60 45.25
N GLY A 61 -14.18 -3.37 45.42
CA GLY A 61 -14.77 -4.18 44.34
C GLY A 61 -15.22 -3.35 43.15
N LYS A 62 -15.81 -2.16 43.38
CA LYS A 62 -16.22 -1.25 42.29
C LYS A 62 -15.01 -0.80 41.48
N GLN A 63 -13.95 -0.33 42.14
CA GLN A 63 -12.72 0.11 41.45
C GLN A 63 -12.03 -1.08 40.74
N TYR A 64 -12.00 -2.25 41.38
CA TYR A 64 -11.41 -3.44 40.82
C TYR A 64 -12.18 -3.96 39.59
N LEU A 65 -13.53 -3.82 39.58
CA LEU A 65 -14.37 -4.20 38.44
C LEU A 65 -13.97 -3.43 37.18
N GLU A 66 -13.80 -2.11 37.29
CA GLU A 66 -13.38 -1.29 36.14
C GLU A 66 -11.98 -1.71 35.63
N ARG A 67 -11.05 -1.98 36.54
CA ARG A 67 -9.71 -2.46 36.17
C ARG A 67 -9.73 -3.87 35.57
N ALA A 68 -10.54 -4.77 36.14
CA ALA A 68 -10.68 -6.13 35.61
C ALA A 68 -11.26 -6.14 34.19
N ARG A 69 -12.28 -5.29 33.91
CA ARG A 69 -12.83 -5.11 32.56
C ARG A 69 -11.78 -4.59 31.59
N SER A 70 -11.02 -3.55 31.99
CA SER A 70 -9.95 -2.99 31.14
C SER A 70 -8.88 -4.02 30.81
N ILE A 71 -8.45 -4.84 31.79
CA ILE A 71 -7.46 -5.89 31.56
C ILE A 71 -8.00 -6.95 30.58
N LEU A 72 -9.23 -7.39 30.77
CA LEU A 72 -9.85 -8.38 29.87
C LEU A 72 -10.02 -7.82 28.46
N ALA A 73 -10.45 -6.57 28.32
CA ALA A 73 -10.55 -5.89 27.02
C ALA A 73 -9.19 -5.80 26.33
N ASN A 74 -8.11 -5.48 27.06
CA ASN A 74 -6.75 -5.44 26.49
C ASN A 74 -6.27 -6.82 26.03
N VAL A 75 -6.63 -7.89 26.74
CA VAL A 75 -6.30 -9.26 26.33
C VAL A 75 -7.05 -9.64 25.05
N ASP A 76 -8.31 -9.26 24.94
CA ASP A 76 -9.11 -9.51 23.73
C ASP A 76 -8.58 -8.69 22.53
N ALA A 77 -8.23 -7.41 22.74
CA ALA A 77 -7.58 -6.56 21.74
C ALA A 77 -6.24 -7.14 21.25
N ALA A 78 -5.38 -7.58 22.17
CA ALA A 78 -4.12 -8.22 21.80
C ALA A 78 -4.30 -9.50 20.98
N ARG A 79 -5.36 -10.26 21.26
CA ARG A 79 -5.72 -11.45 20.47
C ARG A 79 -6.19 -11.06 19.05
N GLU A 80 -7.01 -10.04 18.94
CA GLU A 80 -7.52 -9.53 17.67
C GLU A 80 -6.37 -8.99 16.81
N GLU A 81 -5.48 -8.20 17.40
CA GLU A 81 -4.26 -7.69 16.73
C GLU A 81 -3.40 -8.82 16.18
N ALA A 82 -3.13 -9.86 16.97
CA ALA A 82 -2.38 -11.02 16.52
C ALA A 82 -3.06 -11.75 15.33
N GLN A 83 -4.40 -11.76 15.29
CA GLN A 83 -5.15 -12.33 14.17
C GLN A 83 -5.05 -11.43 12.93
N LEU A 84 -5.17 -10.11 13.07
CA LEU A 84 -5.02 -9.16 11.96
C LEU A 84 -3.62 -9.26 11.32
N ILE A 85 -2.57 -9.38 12.13
CA ILE A 85 -1.19 -9.59 11.65
C ILE A 85 -1.09 -10.91 10.87
N ARG A 86 -1.60 -12.00 11.42
CA ARG A 86 -1.61 -13.32 10.76
C ARG A 86 -2.33 -13.27 9.41
N ASP A 87 -3.43 -12.56 9.34
CA ASP A 87 -4.27 -12.45 8.16
C ASP A 87 -3.77 -11.38 7.16
N GLY A 88 -2.67 -10.70 7.48
CA GLY A 88 -2.03 -9.67 6.65
C GLY A 88 -2.81 -8.37 6.56
N ARG A 89 -3.71 -8.12 7.51
CA ARG A 89 -4.54 -6.91 7.58
C ARG A 89 -3.93 -5.82 8.45
N MET A 90 -2.90 -6.16 9.22
CA MET A 90 -2.12 -5.24 10.03
C MET A 90 -0.63 -5.50 9.80
N GLY A 91 0.19 -4.44 9.84
CA GLY A 91 1.64 -4.46 9.63
C GLY A 91 2.08 -3.27 8.80
N ARG A 92 3.27 -3.36 8.21
CA ARG A 92 3.83 -2.33 7.34
C ARG A 92 4.23 -2.93 6.00
N VAL A 93 3.97 -2.22 4.90
CA VAL A 93 4.41 -2.59 3.55
C VAL A 93 5.00 -1.36 2.86
N THR A 94 6.23 -1.50 2.38
CA THR A 94 6.93 -0.45 1.63
C THR A 94 6.83 -0.73 0.13
N ILE A 95 6.28 0.22 -0.63
CA ILE A 95 5.97 0.05 -2.05
C ILE A 95 6.69 1.11 -2.88
N GLY A 96 7.48 0.67 -3.84
CA GLY A 96 8.15 1.53 -4.82
C GLY A 96 7.34 1.67 -6.11
N PHE A 97 7.34 2.87 -6.69
CA PHE A 97 6.67 3.16 -7.96
C PHE A 97 7.63 3.83 -8.93
N THR A 98 7.66 3.36 -10.18
CA THR A 98 8.29 4.13 -11.26
C THR A 98 7.52 5.43 -11.51
N GLY A 99 8.20 6.46 -12.03
CA GLY A 99 7.65 7.82 -12.17
C GLY A 99 6.26 7.86 -12.80
N SER A 100 6.06 7.20 -13.94
CA SER A 100 4.77 7.16 -14.63
C SER A 100 3.65 6.50 -13.80
N ALA A 101 3.93 5.41 -13.08
CA ALA A 101 2.96 4.74 -12.22
C ALA A 101 2.59 5.58 -10.98
N THR A 102 3.44 6.52 -10.58
CA THR A 102 3.18 7.44 -9.47
C THR A 102 1.94 8.31 -9.70
N TYR A 103 1.64 8.69 -10.95
CA TYR A 103 0.56 9.65 -11.24
C TYR A 103 -0.81 9.02 -11.44
N GLU A 104 -0.88 7.76 -11.78
CA GLU A 104 -2.13 7.04 -12.03
C GLU A 104 -2.38 5.92 -11.02
N LEU A 105 -1.45 4.96 -10.94
CA LEU A 105 -1.62 3.75 -10.15
C LEU A 105 -1.56 4.03 -8.64
N LEU A 106 -0.58 4.82 -8.19
CA LEU A 106 -0.38 5.10 -6.76
C LEU A 106 -1.62 5.73 -6.11
N PRO A 107 -2.25 6.79 -6.66
CA PRO A 107 -3.44 7.38 -6.06
C PRO A 107 -4.62 6.41 -5.97
N SER A 108 -4.85 5.62 -7.02
CA SER A 108 -5.96 4.67 -7.09
C SER A 108 -5.76 3.51 -6.11
N MET A 109 -4.56 2.96 -6.09
CA MET A 109 -4.18 1.88 -5.18
C MET A 109 -4.20 2.33 -3.73
N SER A 110 -3.69 3.53 -3.42
CA SER A 110 -3.70 4.07 -2.05
C SER A 110 -5.12 4.23 -1.51
N ARG A 111 -6.05 4.73 -2.32
CA ARG A 111 -7.46 4.85 -1.92
C ARG A 111 -8.07 3.49 -1.61
N MET A 112 -7.84 2.49 -2.47
CA MET A 112 -8.38 1.15 -2.29
C MET A 112 -7.78 0.45 -1.08
N LEU A 113 -6.45 0.50 -0.92
CA LEU A 113 -5.76 -0.09 0.23
C LEU A 113 -6.23 0.52 1.56
N ARG A 114 -6.42 1.83 1.63
CA ARG A 114 -6.96 2.49 2.83
C ARG A 114 -8.39 2.05 3.18
N THR A 115 -9.18 1.65 2.19
CA THR A 115 -10.56 1.17 2.40
C THR A 115 -10.58 -0.30 2.81
N GLU A 116 -9.79 -1.14 2.13
CA GLU A 116 -9.82 -2.59 2.34
C GLU A 116 -8.90 -3.07 3.48
N LEU A 117 -7.80 -2.35 3.71
CA LEU A 117 -6.76 -2.68 4.69
C LEU A 117 -6.43 -1.45 5.56
N PRO A 118 -7.39 -0.93 6.34
CA PRO A 118 -7.23 0.33 7.09
C PRO A 118 -6.15 0.29 8.17
N ASP A 119 -5.85 -0.89 8.71
CA ASP A 119 -4.86 -1.08 9.78
C ASP A 119 -3.46 -1.40 9.22
N LEU A 120 -3.28 -1.35 7.88
CA LEU A 120 -1.98 -1.54 7.25
C LEU A 120 -1.25 -0.21 7.08
N GLU A 121 -0.04 -0.11 7.63
CA GLU A 121 0.84 1.04 7.41
C GLU A 121 1.50 0.93 6.03
N LEU A 122 1.29 1.94 5.18
CA LEU A 122 1.84 2.00 3.83
C LEU A 122 2.96 3.05 3.76
N ASP A 123 4.17 2.62 3.37
CA ASP A 123 5.28 3.49 3.00
C ASP A 123 5.39 3.52 1.46
N LEU A 124 4.92 4.61 0.84
CA LEU A 124 4.81 4.73 -0.61
C LEU A 124 5.92 5.62 -1.15
N ARG A 125 6.76 5.08 -2.03
CA ARG A 125 7.93 5.76 -2.61
C ARG A 125 7.77 5.89 -4.13
N GLY A 126 7.54 7.11 -4.59
CA GLY A 126 7.42 7.45 -6.01
C GLY A 126 8.77 7.72 -6.68
N GLU A 127 8.74 7.90 -8.01
CA GLU A 127 9.86 8.33 -8.85
C GLU A 127 11.12 7.43 -8.77
N LEU A 128 10.93 6.14 -8.47
CA LEU A 128 12.04 5.18 -8.38
C LEU A 128 12.26 4.48 -9.73
N LEU A 129 13.47 4.58 -10.27
CA LEU A 129 13.86 3.80 -11.43
C LEU A 129 14.00 2.32 -11.10
N THR A 130 13.82 1.44 -12.11
CA THR A 130 13.88 -0.02 -11.95
C THR A 130 15.12 -0.51 -11.19
N PRO A 131 16.35 -0.05 -11.47
CA PRO A 131 17.53 -0.52 -10.71
C PRO A 131 17.46 -0.23 -9.21
N SER A 132 16.97 0.94 -8.83
CA SER A 132 16.80 1.32 -7.42
C SER A 132 15.73 0.48 -6.73
N GLN A 133 14.63 0.18 -7.43
CA GLN A 133 13.58 -0.70 -6.91
C GLN A 133 14.09 -2.14 -6.72
N VAL A 134 14.82 -2.67 -7.71
CA VAL A 134 15.42 -4.00 -7.63
C VAL A 134 16.40 -4.09 -6.46
N ALA A 135 17.28 -3.10 -6.28
CA ALA A 135 18.17 -3.05 -5.12
C ALA A 135 17.37 -3.05 -3.80
N GLY A 136 16.34 -2.22 -3.69
CA GLY A 136 15.48 -2.15 -2.51
C GLY A 136 14.68 -3.43 -2.23
N LEU A 137 14.28 -4.17 -3.27
CA LEU A 137 13.66 -5.49 -3.10
C LEU A 137 14.65 -6.51 -2.56
N VAL A 138 15.89 -6.51 -3.07
CA VAL A 138 16.93 -7.45 -2.64
C VAL A 138 17.39 -7.18 -1.20
N ASP A 139 17.61 -5.92 -0.84
CA ASP A 139 18.07 -5.54 0.51
C ASP A 139 16.93 -5.43 1.54
N GLY A 140 15.66 -5.54 1.11
CA GLY A 140 14.49 -5.53 1.98
C GLY A 140 14.02 -4.13 2.39
N THR A 141 14.52 -3.07 1.80
CA THR A 141 14.02 -1.70 2.00
C THR A 141 12.74 -1.42 1.21
N LEU A 142 12.42 -2.28 0.24
CA LEU A 142 11.14 -2.36 -0.46
C LEU A 142 10.55 -3.78 -0.32
N ASP A 143 9.24 -3.86 -0.22
CA ASP A 143 8.50 -5.12 -0.24
C ASP A 143 7.88 -5.39 -1.61
N ILE A 144 7.39 -4.35 -2.27
CA ILE A 144 6.77 -4.40 -3.59
C ILE A 144 7.37 -3.29 -4.47
N GLY A 145 7.65 -3.60 -5.73
CA GLY A 145 8.06 -2.62 -6.73
C GLY A 145 7.11 -2.61 -7.93
N PHE A 146 6.60 -1.44 -8.31
CA PHE A 146 5.95 -1.22 -9.60
C PHE A 146 6.97 -0.63 -10.55
N LEU A 147 7.54 -1.48 -11.40
CA LEU A 147 8.73 -1.20 -12.18
C LEU A 147 8.56 -1.58 -13.66
N ARG A 148 9.56 -1.27 -14.47
CA ARG A 148 9.58 -1.61 -15.89
C ARG A 148 10.66 -2.66 -16.16
N PRO A 149 10.25 -3.88 -16.61
CA PRO A 149 11.21 -4.92 -17.02
C PRO A 149 12.03 -4.47 -18.24
N PRO A 150 13.22 -5.09 -18.51
CA PRO A 150 13.65 -6.36 -17.95
C PRO A 150 14.34 -6.28 -16.59
N VAL A 151 14.11 -7.29 -15.75
CA VAL A 151 14.83 -7.52 -14.49
C VAL A 151 15.51 -8.88 -14.58
N GLN A 152 16.85 -8.87 -14.44
CA GLN A 152 17.68 -10.09 -14.56
C GLN A 152 18.34 -10.44 -13.22
N VAL A 153 17.55 -10.40 -12.14
CA VAL A 153 18.00 -10.68 -10.77
C VAL A 153 17.22 -11.88 -10.25
N PRO A 154 17.88 -13.03 -9.98
CA PRO A 154 17.19 -14.28 -9.60
C PRO A 154 16.36 -14.19 -8.32
N GLU A 155 16.74 -13.30 -7.40
CA GLU A 155 16.07 -13.05 -6.12
C GLU A 155 14.75 -12.30 -6.27
N VAL A 156 14.51 -11.69 -7.43
CA VAL A 156 13.29 -10.89 -7.70
C VAL A 156 12.37 -11.68 -8.62
N GLU A 157 11.10 -11.72 -8.25
CA GLU A 157 10.03 -12.25 -9.08
C GLU A 157 9.24 -11.11 -9.69
N VAL A 158 8.98 -11.16 -10.99
CA VAL A 158 8.33 -10.09 -11.76
C VAL A 158 7.09 -10.64 -12.44
N HIS A 159 5.97 -9.95 -12.25
CA HIS A 159 4.70 -10.27 -12.89
C HIS A 159 4.26 -9.09 -13.77
N PRO A 160 4.13 -9.30 -15.09
CA PRO A 160 3.61 -8.28 -15.99
C PRO A 160 2.21 -7.82 -15.58
N LEU A 161 1.96 -6.53 -15.68
CA LEU A 161 0.66 -5.92 -15.36
C LEU A 161 -0.03 -5.42 -16.62
N ARG A 162 0.62 -4.52 -17.35
CA ARG A 162 0.08 -3.95 -18.58
C ARG A 162 1.19 -3.44 -19.49
N ARG A 163 0.85 -3.19 -20.76
CA ARG A 163 1.66 -2.43 -21.70
C ARG A 163 1.03 -1.07 -21.92
N GLU A 164 1.87 -0.05 -21.95
CA GLU A 164 1.46 1.33 -22.17
C GLU A 164 2.11 1.87 -23.42
N PRO A 165 1.37 2.55 -24.31
CA PRO A 165 1.97 3.27 -25.44
C PRO A 165 2.76 4.48 -24.92
N LEU A 166 3.74 4.93 -25.70
CA LEU A 166 4.35 6.23 -25.48
C LEU A 166 3.50 7.30 -26.17
N VAL A 167 3.37 8.46 -25.52
CA VAL A 167 2.75 9.66 -26.07
C VAL A 167 3.78 10.78 -26.12
N VAL A 168 3.60 11.71 -27.07
CA VAL A 168 4.44 12.90 -27.13
C VAL A 168 3.92 13.97 -26.19
N VAL A 169 4.83 14.62 -25.47
CA VAL A 169 4.58 15.82 -24.69
C VAL A 169 5.18 17.01 -25.43
N LEU A 170 4.36 18.04 -25.66
CA LEU A 170 4.70 19.25 -26.37
C LEU A 170 4.39 20.49 -25.51
N PRO A 171 5.11 21.60 -25.65
CA PRO A 171 4.61 22.89 -25.17
C PRO A 171 3.21 23.17 -25.75
N GLU A 172 2.29 23.71 -24.93
CA GLU A 172 0.95 24.07 -25.44
C GLU A 172 0.98 25.06 -26.64
N THR A 173 2.04 25.85 -26.74
CA THR A 173 2.29 26.81 -27.81
C THR A 173 2.90 26.17 -29.07
N HIS A 174 3.27 24.91 -29.05
CA HIS A 174 3.91 24.20 -30.13
C HIS A 174 2.97 24.07 -31.35
N ALA A 175 3.50 24.17 -32.58
CA ALA A 175 2.71 24.10 -33.81
C ALA A 175 1.86 22.84 -33.97
N HIS A 176 2.30 21.73 -33.34
CA HIS A 176 1.61 20.44 -33.38
C HIS A 176 0.73 20.18 -32.15
N ALA A 177 0.72 21.06 -31.14
CA ALA A 177 -0.04 20.86 -29.89
C ALA A 177 -1.56 20.76 -30.13
N GLY A 178 -2.10 21.37 -31.17
CA GLY A 178 -3.51 21.30 -31.53
C GLY A 178 -3.91 20.08 -32.39
N ARG A 179 -2.97 19.25 -32.84
CA ARG A 179 -3.26 18.07 -33.66
C ARG A 179 -3.83 16.93 -32.84
N ALA A 180 -4.65 16.07 -33.46
CA ALA A 180 -5.15 14.86 -32.82
C ALA A 180 -4.04 13.83 -32.56
N GLN A 181 -3.08 13.74 -33.47
CA GLN A 181 -1.90 12.86 -33.43
C GLN A 181 -0.70 13.58 -34.04
N VAL A 182 0.51 13.16 -33.70
CA VAL A 182 1.77 13.74 -34.16
C VAL A 182 2.67 12.64 -34.70
N ALA A 183 3.17 12.81 -35.92
CA ALA A 183 4.19 11.91 -36.48
C ALA A 183 5.53 12.18 -35.79
N LEU A 184 6.23 11.15 -35.35
CA LEU A 184 7.50 11.32 -34.67
C LEU A 184 8.57 11.97 -35.55
N ALA A 185 8.54 11.71 -36.83
CA ALA A 185 9.42 12.33 -37.83
C ALA A 185 9.26 13.87 -37.92
N ASP A 186 8.06 14.41 -37.63
CA ASP A 186 7.82 15.87 -37.61
C ASP A 186 8.60 16.57 -36.46
N LEU A 187 9.15 15.82 -35.51
CA LEU A 187 9.89 16.33 -34.35
C LEU A 187 11.41 16.15 -34.45
N ALA A 188 11.90 15.73 -35.64
CA ALA A 188 13.33 15.38 -35.82
C ALA A 188 14.31 16.52 -35.50
N GLU A 189 13.90 17.78 -35.73
CA GLU A 189 14.73 18.97 -35.47
C GLU A 189 14.54 19.55 -34.06
N GLU A 190 13.56 19.06 -33.30
CA GLU A 190 13.26 19.56 -31.94
C GLU A 190 14.30 19.06 -30.94
N PRO A 191 14.63 19.86 -29.90
CA PRO A 191 15.35 19.36 -28.75
C PRO A 191 14.47 18.41 -27.94
N PHE A 192 15.02 17.27 -27.52
CA PHE A 192 14.30 16.28 -26.71
C PHE A 192 14.68 16.40 -25.23
N ILE A 193 13.71 16.18 -24.35
CA ILE A 193 13.93 15.93 -22.93
C ILE A 193 13.66 14.45 -22.70
N THR A 194 14.59 13.73 -22.09
CA THR A 194 14.50 12.27 -21.93
C THR A 194 14.97 11.82 -20.56
N TYR A 195 14.72 10.55 -20.23
CA TYR A 195 15.24 9.91 -19.00
C TYR A 195 16.73 9.59 -19.14
N PRO A 196 17.45 9.44 -18.00
CA PRO A 196 18.91 9.24 -18.01
C PRO A 196 19.32 7.91 -18.65
N SER A 197 20.23 7.94 -19.58
CA SER A 197 20.85 6.76 -20.23
C SER A 197 21.66 5.93 -19.24
N GLN A 198 22.40 6.58 -18.33
CA GLN A 198 23.29 5.93 -17.36
C GLN A 198 22.56 5.03 -16.36
N HIS A 199 21.26 5.25 -16.12
CA HIS A 199 20.44 4.51 -15.17
C HIS A 199 19.64 3.37 -15.81
N ARG A 200 19.97 2.98 -17.05
CA ARG A 200 19.26 1.92 -17.81
C ARG A 200 17.74 2.09 -17.77
N SER A 201 17.27 3.30 -18.08
CA SER A 201 15.85 3.58 -18.16
C SER A 201 15.26 2.89 -19.39
N VAL A 202 14.39 1.92 -19.18
CA VAL A 202 13.67 1.22 -20.27
C VAL A 202 12.91 2.19 -21.17
N VAL A 203 12.39 3.29 -20.59
CA VAL A 203 11.70 4.34 -21.37
C VAL A 203 12.69 5.10 -22.24
N HIS A 204 13.91 5.39 -21.72
CA HIS A 204 14.97 6.03 -22.54
C HIS A 204 15.28 5.20 -23.79
N ASP A 205 15.53 3.90 -23.61
CA ASP A 205 15.87 3.01 -24.71
C ASP A 205 14.72 2.92 -25.72
N ALA A 206 13.47 2.79 -25.26
CA ALA A 206 12.30 2.78 -26.13
C ALA A 206 12.11 4.10 -26.91
N VAL A 207 12.42 5.24 -26.31
CA VAL A 207 12.40 6.56 -26.98
C VAL A 207 13.48 6.62 -28.05
N LEU A 208 14.70 6.19 -27.74
CA LEU A 208 15.82 6.20 -28.69
C LEU A 208 15.53 5.30 -29.90
N ASP A 209 15.07 4.06 -29.65
CA ASP A 209 14.69 3.10 -30.69
C ASP A 209 13.59 3.68 -31.61
N ALA A 210 12.58 4.34 -31.02
CA ALA A 210 11.50 4.95 -31.75
C ALA A 210 12.00 6.09 -32.69
N CYS A 211 12.86 6.97 -32.16
CA CYS A 211 13.45 8.05 -32.95
C CYS A 211 14.33 7.50 -34.09
N GLN A 212 15.12 6.46 -33.82
CA GLN A 212 15.94 5.79 -34.85
C GLN A 212 15.06 5.15 -35.95
N ALA A 213 13.97 4.49 -35.55
CA ALA A 213 13.00 3.94 -36.49
C ALA A 213 12.31 5.02 -37.34
N ALA A 214 12.12 6.23 -36.78
CA ALA A 214 11.61 7.42 -37.52
C ALA A 214 12.70 8.14 -38.33
N GLY A 215 13.94 7.63 -38.34
CA GLY A 215 15.03 8.10 -39.22
C GLY A 215 15.93 9.19 -38.62
N PHE A 216 15.88 9.44 -37.30
CA PHE A 216 16.72 10.45 -36.67
C PHE A 216 17.25 10.02 -35.27
N THR A 217 18.27 10.71 -34.81
CA THR A 217 18.79 10.58 -33.44
C THR A 217 18.49 11.87 -32.69
N PRO A 218 17.76 11.82 -31.55
CA PRO A 218 17.35 13.04 -30.87
C PRO A 218 18.53 13.72 -30.17
N ARG A 219 18.56 15.06 -30.22
CA ARG A 219 19.44 15.87 -29.36
C ARG A 219 18.76 15.99 -27.98
N ALA A 220 19.21 15.22 -27.01
CA ALA A 220 18.50 15.04 -25.76
C ALA A 220 19.18 15.70 -24.55
N THR A 221 18.37 16.33 -23.70
CA THR A 221 18.72 16.71 -22.32
C THR A 221 18.13 15.66 -21.38
N GLU A 222 18.95 15.09 -20.51
CA GLU A 222 18.53 14.04 -19.59
C GLU A 222 18.01 14.59 -18.26
N VAL A 223 16.87 14.06 -17.79
CA VAL A 223 16.20 14.43 -16.53
C VAL A 223 15.72 13.17 -15.82
N ALA A 224 16.05 13.02 -14.53
CA ALA A 224 15.74 11.81 -13.79
C ALA A 224 14.24 11.69 -13.38
N GLU A 225 13.61 12.82 -13.05
CA GLU A 225 12.24 12.86 -12.54
C GLU A 225 11.24 13.22 -13.64
N THR A 226 10.16 12.44 -13.74
CA THR A 226 9.12 12.63 -14.74
C THR A 226 8.44 14.00 -14.64
N SER A 227 8.18 14.48 -13.43
CA SER A 227 7.58 15.80 -13.19
C SER A 227 8.45 16.95 -13.68
N THR A 228 9.76 16.87 -13.46
CA THR A 228 10.76 17.82 -13.94
C THR A 228 10.87 17.77 -15.46
N LEU A 229 10.85 16.56 -16.06
CA LEU A 229 10.87 16.36 -17.51
C LEU A 229 9.69 17.08 -18.18
N VAL A 230 8.47 16.85 -17.68
CA VAL A 230 7.26 17.51 -18.23
C VAL A 230 7.28 19.02 -17.99
N SER A 231 7.82 19.48 -16.85
CA SER A 231 7.96 20.92 -16.57
C SER A 231 8.91 21.60 -17.55
N PHE A 232 10.00 20.95 -17.94
CA PHE A 232 10.92 21.47 -18.97
C PHE A 232 10.22 21.59 -20.33
N VAL A 233 9.41 20.59 -20.69
CA VAL A 233 8.59 20.69 -21.91
C VAL A 233 7.60 21.84 -21.81
N ALA A 234 6.87 21.98 -20.71
CA ALA A 234 5.93 23.08 -20.49
C ALA A 234 6.60 24.47 -20.58
N ALA A 235 7.88 24.55 -20.17
CA ALA A 235 8.70 25.76 -20.27
C ALA A 235 9.23 26.03 -21.69
N GLY A 236 8.94 25.16 -22.69
CA GLY A 236 9.41 25.33 -24.06
C GLY A 236 10.86 24.94 -24.30
N LEU A 237 11.48 24.15 -23.42
CA LEU A 237 12.87 23.71 -23.57
C LEU A 237 13.05 22.53 -24.54
N GLY A 238 11.97 21.94 -25.01
CA GLY A 238 11.97 20.82 -25.94
C GLY A 238 10.69 20.03 -25.93
N VAL A 239 10.73 18.83 -26.51
CA VAL A 239 9.64 17.86 -26.55
C VAL A 239 10.06 16.56 -25.88
N ALA A 240 9.11 15.70 -25.52
CA ALA A 240 9.43 14.42 -24.88
C ALA A 240 8.48 13.31 -25.34
N LEU A 241 8.96 12.06 -25.25
CA LEU A 241 8.12 10.87 -25.28
C LEU A 241 8.05 10.28 -23.88
N VAL A 242 6.84 10.03 -23.40
CA VAL A 242 6.59 9.49 -22.07
C VAL A 242 5.52 8.40 -22.13
N PRO A 243 5.46 7.47 -21.16
CA PRO A 243 4.32 6.56 -21.05
C PRO A 243 3.00 7.31 -20.90
N GLU A 244 1.93 6.79 -21.52
CA GLU A 244 0.61 7.43 -21.55
C GLU A 244 0.08 7.84 -20.18
N SER A 245 0.35 7.04 -19.13
CA SER A 245 -0.04 7.33 -17.75
C SER A 245 0.50 8.66 -17.21
N VAL A 246 1.57 9.21 -17.80
CA VAL A 246 2.14 10.53 -17.41
C VAL A 246 1.17 11.68 -17.69
N GLN A 247 0.23 11.54 -18.62
CA GLN A 247 -0.78 12.58 -18.89
C GLN A 247 -1.64 12.94 -17.65
N HIS A 248 -1.74 12.04 -16.66
CA HIS A 248 -2.44 12.31 -15.41
C HIS A 248 -1.73 13.36 -14.53
N LEU A 249 -0.47 13.66 -14.79
CA LEU A 249 0.27 14.73 -14.09
C LEU A 249 -0.28 16.12 -14.37
N ARG A 250 -0.84 16.37 -15.57
CA ARG A 250 -1.57 17.58 -15.97
C ARG A 250 -0.83 18.90 -15.65
N ILE A 251 0.44 19.00 -16.01
CA ILE A 251 1.20 20.25 -15.86
C ILE A 251 0.67 21.29 -16.84
N THR A 252 0.33 22.47 -16.34
CA THR A 252 -0.08 23.63 -17.17
C THR A 252 1.04 24.02 -18.13
N GLY A 253 0.73 24.23 -19.39
CA GLY A 253 1.69 24.56 -20.44
C GLY A 253 2.21 23.34 -21.22
N ALA A 254 1.81 22.11 -20.83
CA ALA A 254 2.13 20.87 -21.54
C ALA A 254 0.91 20.24 -22.21
N ALA A 255 1.02 19.90 -23.49
CA ALA A 255 0.03 19.17 -24.24
C ALA A 255 0.50 17.74 -24.53
N TYR A 256 -0.36 16.74 -24.30
CA TYR A 256 -0.08 15.33 -24.57
C TYR A 256 -0.80 14.90 -25.84
N ARG A 257 -0.11 14.22 -26.76
CA ARG A 257 -0.68 13.74 -28.04
C ARG A 257 -0.23 12.31 -28.32
N PRO A 258 -1.11 11.46 -28.81
CA PRO A 258 -0.74 10.16 -29.35
C PRO A 258 0.22 10.31 -30.55
N LEU A 259 1.06 9.32 -30.79
CA LEU A 259 1.83 9.23 -32.01
C LEU A 259 0.92 8.79 -33.18
N ALA A 260 1.14 9.34 -34.36
CA ALA A 260 0.41 8.98 -35.59
C ALA A 260 0.82 7.60 -36.12
N ASP A 261 2.09 7.24 -35.89
CA ASP A 261 2.67 5.96 -36.29
C ASP A 261 2.47 4.91 -35.18
N ALA A 262 2.89 3.67 -35.43
CA ALA A 262 2.85 2.62 -34.42
C ALA A 262 3.62 3.08 -33.18
N SER A 263 2.90 3.39 -32.11
CA SER A 263 3.50 3.87 -30.88
C SER A 263 4.31 2.74 -30.21
N PRO A 264 5.59 2.98 -29.87
CA PRO A 264 6.32 2.04 -29.05
C PRO A 264 5.63 1.87 -27.70
N THR A 265 5.63 0.65 -27.19
CA THR A 265 5.01 0.34 -25.91
C THR A 265 6.06 -0.03 -24.87
N VAL A 266 5.81 0.34 -23.62
CA VAL A 266 6.63 -0.06 -22.47
C VAL A 266 5.79 -0.85 -21.49
N GLU A 267 6.39 -1.88 -20.90
CA GLU A 267 5.71 -2.75 -19.95
C GLU A 267 5.81 -2.16 -18.53
N LEU A 268 4.71 -2.24 -17.79
CA LEU A 268 4.66 -2.05 -16.36
C LEU A 268 4.45 -3.41 -15.70
N ALA A 269 5.21 -3.69 -14.65
CA ALA A 269 5.15 -4.94 -13.91
C ALA A 269 5.15 -4.69 -12.40
N VAL A 270 4.62 -5.64 -11.64
CA VAL A 270 4.82 -5.71 -10.19
C VAL A 270 5.92 -6.71 -9.89
N ALA A 271 6.78 -6.36 -8.95
CA ALA A 271 7.89 -7.19 -8.52
C ALA A 271 7.94 -7.31 -7.00
N THR A 272 8.36 -8.49 -6.53
CA THR A 272 8.61 -8.79 -5.12
C THR A 272 9.88 -9.62 -4.98
N ARG A 273 10.36 -9.80 -3.75
CA ARG A 273 11.35 -10.84 -3.50
C ARG A 273 10.75 -12.21 -3.83
N ARG A 274 11.53 -13.10 -4.41
CA ARG A 274 11.13 -14.50 -4.65
C ARG A 274 10.83 -15.25 -3.33
N SER A 275 11.55 -14.90 -2.27
CA SER A 275 11.38 -15.46 -0.92
C SER A 275 10.29 -14.75 -0.09
N GLU A 276 9.46 -13.92 -0.71
CA GLU A 276 8.46 -13.13 0.02
C GLU A 276 7.35 -14.03 0.60
N THR A 277 7.17 -13.95 1.92
CA THR A 277 6.19 -14.75 2.67
C THR A 277 5.20 -13.93 3.48
N SER A 278 5.37 -12.60 3.51
CA SER A 278 4.52 -11.70 4.29
C SER A 278 3.04 -11.80 3.89
N PRO A 279 2.14 -12.09 4.82
CA PRO A 279 0.71 -12.04 4.55
C PRO A 279 0.24 -10.65 4.09
N ALA A 280 0.82 -9.58 4.64
CA ALA A 280 0.48 -8.21 4.30
C ALA A 280 0.82 -7.89 2.83
N VAL A 281 2.01 -8.29 2.37
CA VAL A 281 2.41 -8.15 0.96
C VAL A 281 1.44 -8.88 0.04
N ARG A 282 1.03 -10.10 0.41
CA ARG A 282 0.05 -10.87 -0.38
C ARG A 282 -1.30 -10.17 -0.50
N GLN A 283 -1.81 -9.56 0.59
CA GLN A 283 -3.05 -8.80 0.55
C GLN A 283 -2.94 -7.59 -0.37
N VAL A 284 -1.85 -6.82 -0.29
CA VAL A 284 -1.61 -5.69 -1.20
C VAL A 284 -1.57 -6.13 -2.67
N LEU A 285 -0.93 -7.26 -2.98
CA LEU A 285 -0.88 -7.80 -4.35
C LEU A 285 -2.26 -8.22 -4.87
N VAL A 286 -3.14 -8.75 -4.01
CA VAL A 286 -4.53 -9.08 -4.38
C VAL A 286 -5.29 -7.81 -4.77
N VAL A 287 -5.19 -6.75 -3.96
CA VAL A 287 -5.81 -5.45 -4.24
C VAL A 287 -5.26 -4.83 -5.53
N ALA A 288 -3.94 -4.85 -5.72
CA ALA A 288 -3.29 -4.33 -6.92
C ALA A 288 -3.77 -5.03 -8.20
N ARG A 289 -3.89 -6.36 -8.18
CA ARG A 289 -4.43 -7.14 -9.31
C ARG A 289 -5.89 -6.81 -9.60
N GLY A 290 -6.71 -6.62 -8.57
CA GLY A 290 -8.12 -6.23 -8.71
C GLY A 290 -8.29 -4.91 -9.45
N LEU A 291 -7.45 -3.90 -9.14
CA LEU A 291 -7.45 -2.60 -9.83
C LEU A 291 -7.17 -2.71 -11.34
N LEU A 292 -6.21 -3.55 -11.71
CA LEU A 292 -5.80 -3.70 -13.11
C LEU A 292 -6.87 -4.40 -13.95
N HIS A 293 -7.53 -5.42 -13.40
CA HIS A 293 -8.64 -6.09 -14.08
C HIS A 293 -9.89 -5.19 -14.21
N ALA A 294 -10.09 -4.24 -13.30
CA ALA A 294 -11.17 -3.25 -13.42
C ALA A 294 -10.88 -2.24 -14.53
N ALA A 295 -9.64 -1.75 -14.63
CA ALA A 295 -9.21 -0.81 -15.67
C ALA A 295 -9.28 -1.40 -17.10
N GLU A 296 -9.06 -2.72 -17.26
CA GLU A 296 -9.18 -3.41 -18.55
C GLU A 296 -10.64 -3.57 -19.03
N LYS A 297 -11.62 -3.48 -18.13
CA LYS A 297 -13.04 -3.58 -18.48
C LYS A 297 -13.68 -2.24 -18.85
N ASP A 298 -13.06 -1.15 -18.43
CA ASP A 298 -13.54 0.22 -18.66
C ASP A 298 -12.85 0.89 -19.88
N ALA A 299 -11.87 0.24 -20.51
CA ALA A 299 -11.16 0.67 -21.72
C ALA A 299 -11.68 -0.06 -22.97
#